data_fe0c126fedadfe72d808b275c56fa7af
#
_entry.id   fe0c126fedadfe72d808b275c56fa7af
#
_cell.length_a   1.000
_cell.length_b   1.000
_cell.length_c   1.000
_cell.angle_alpha   90.00
_cell.angle_beta   90.00
_cell.angle_gamma   90.00
#
_symmetry.space_group_name_H-M   'P 1'
#
loop_
_entity.id
_entity.type
_entity.pdbx_description
1 polymer ?
#
loop_
_entity_poly.entity_id
_entity_poly.type
_entity_poly.pdbx_seq_one_letter_code
_entity_poly.pdbx_strand_id
1 'polypeptide(L)'
;DNIEYTEDIEEMRKWIPLMMKGREDKGYMAASKIDEGTDVNYGELTRKMAQNLKNSPNVEVQYKHEVVDFERLSNGKWSVKIKNLNNGQVFEHQTDYVFIGAGGGAIPLLQKTGIPESKHLGGFPISGQFIACTNPQVIEQHDAKVYGKEPPGTPPMTVPHLDTRYIDGERTLLFGPFANVGPKFLKHGSNLDLFKSIKPYNITTLLASAVKNLPLIKYSFDQVIMTKEGCMNHLRTFYPEARDEDWQVYTAGKRVQVIKDTEENGKGFIQFGTEVVNSEDHSVIALLGESPGASTSVSVALEVLEKNFPEYAKDWEPKIKKMIPSYGESLIDDVQLMRKIRKQTSKDLELGFYNKAK
;
A
#
# COMPACT_ATOMS: atom_id res chain seq x y z
N ASP A 1 -6.55 17.41 -21.50
CA ASP A 1 -6.41 15.98 -21.23
C ASP A 1 -5.48 15.39 -22.29
N ASN A 2 -4.34 14.86 -21.85
CA ASN A 2 -3.27 14.36 -22.73
C ASN A 2 -3.36 12.84 -22.87
N ILE A 3 -4.58 12.29 -23.00
CA ILE A 3 -4.80 10.86 -23.23
C ILE A 3 -4.80 10.64 -24.74
N GLU A 4 -3.88 9.81 -25.20
CA GLU A 4 -3.82 9.34 -26.56
C GLU A 4 -4.47 7.96 -26.68
N TYR A 5 -5.12 7.66 -27.79
CA TYR A 5 -5.71 6.36 -28.10
C TYR A 5 -5.27 5.92 -29.48
N THR A 6 -4.96 4.65 -29.66
CA THR A 6 -4.62 4.10 -30.96
C THR A 6 -5.07 2.64 -31.10
N GLU A 7 -5.38 2.25 -32.34
CA GLU A 7 -5.55 0.88 -32.80
C GLU A 7 -4.43 0.52 -33.80
N ASP A 8 -3.56 1.49 -34.12
CA ASP A 8 -2.44 1.29 -35.02
C ASP A 8 -1.30 0.54 -34.32
N ILE A 9 -0.94 -0.61 -34.86
CA ILE A 9 0.13 -1.47 -34.34
C ILE A 9 1.49 -0.78 -34.41
N GLU A 10 1.76 0.01 -35.46
CA GLU A 10 3.04 0.73 -35.58
C GLU A 10 3.16 1.84 -34.55
N GLU A 11 2.06 2.48 -34.17
CA GLU A 11 2.07 3.45 -33.09
C GLU A 11 2.27 2.76 -31.73
N MET A 12 1.62 1.62 -31.49
CA MET A 12 1.86 0.83 -30.28
C MET A 12 3.31 0.33 -30.18
N ARG A 13 3.97 0.01 -31.29
CA ARG A 13 5.40 -0.36 -31.32
C ARG A 13 6.30 0.77 -30.82
N LYS A 14 5.92 2.03 -31.06
CA LYS A 14 6.66 3.20 -30.54
C LYS A 14 6.44 3.36 -29.04
N TRP A 15 5.22 3.10 -28.56
CA TRP A 15 4.88 3.29 -27.14
C TRP A 15 5.45 2.18 -26.25
N ILE A 16 5.32 0.92 -26.67
CA ILE A 16 5.65 -0.27 -25.89
C ILE A 16 6.40 -1.33 -26.73
N PRO A 17 7.59 -0.98 -27.25
CA PRO A 17 8.30 -1.81 -28.24
C PRO A 17 8.56 -3.24 -27.75
N LEU A 18 8.91 -3.42 -26.47
CA LEU A 18 9.15 -4.75 -25.89
C LEU A 18 7.91 -5.65 -25.98
N MET A 19 6.76 -5.10 -25.65
CA MET A 19 5.50 -5.85 -25.64
C MET A 19 4.99 -6.20 -27.04
N MET A 20 5.41 -5.46 -28.05
CA MET A 20 4.98 -5.66 -29.42
C MET A 20 5.84 -6.66 -30.21
N LYS A 21 6.93 -7.16 -29.61
CA LYS A 21 7.75 -8.23 -30.20
C LYS A 21 6.97 -9.54 -30.26
N GLY A 22 7.01 -10.22 -31.40
CA GLY A 22 6.32 -11.48 -31.60
C GLY A 22 4.79 -11.37 -31.72
N ARG A 23 4.27 -10.17 -32.08
CA ARG A 23 2.81 -9.91 -32.23
C ARG A 23 2.38 -9.58 -33.65
N GLU A 24 3.12 -10.00 -34.66
CA GLU A 24 2.85 -9.60 -36.04
C GLU A 24 1.45 -9.97 -36.56
N ASP A 25 0.79 -11.01 -35.97
CA ASP A 25 -0.51 -11.52 -36.49
C ASP A 25 -1.56 -11.82 -35.39
N LYS A 26 -1.58 -11.09 -34.27
CA LYS A 26 -2.41 -11.49 -33.11
C LYS A 26 -3.69 -10.66 -32.91
N GLY A 27 -4.48 -10.46 -33.95
CA GLY A 27 -5.85 -9.95 -33.83
C GLY A 27 -5.95 -8.47 -33.47
N TYR A 28 -7.16 -8.03 -33.14
CA TYR A 28 -7.46 -6.66 -32.77
C TYR A 28 -6.82 -6.27 -31.45
N MET A 29 -6.07 -5.18 -31.44
CA MET A 29 -5.50 -4.55 -30.27
C MET A 29 -5.78 -3.05 -30.26
N ALA A 30 -5.93 -2.48 -29.07
CA ALA A 30 -6.04 -1.06 -28.86
C ALA A 30 -5.25 -0.66 -27.59
N ALA A 31 -4.74 0.55 -27.55
CA ALA A 31 -4.04 1.08 -26.41
C ALA A 31 -4.44 2.53 -26.14
N SER A 32 -4.50 2.88 -24.86
CA SER A 32 -4.55 4.28 -24.41
C SER A 32 -3.29 4.60 -23.66
N LYS A 33 -2.75 5.78 -23.89
CA LYS A 33 -1.49 6.26 -23.31
C LYS A 33 -1.70 7.61 -22.65
N ILE A 34 -1.04 7.79 -21.51
CA ILE A 34 -0.86 9.09 -20.87
C ILE A 34 0.62 9.25 -20.50
N ASP A 35 1.22 10.37 -20.86
CA ASP A 35 2.63 10.68 -20.56
C ASP A 35 2.84 11.12 -19.11
N GLU A 36 1.77 11.49 -18.42
CA GLU A 36 1.81 12.05 -17.08
C GLU A 36 1.74 10.96 -16.01
N GLY A 37 2.84 10.30 -15.79
CA GLY A 37 3.01 9.32 -14.71
C GLY A 37 4.31 9.56 -13.97
N THR A 38 4.39 9.06 -12.75
CA THR A 38 5.64 9.09 -11.98
C THR A 38 5.80 7.82 -11.16
N ASP A 39 7.04 7.41 -11.00
CA ASP A 39 7.42 6.33 -10.09
C ASP A 39 7.93 6.91 -8.77
N VAL A 40 7.66 6.22 -7.66
CA VAL A 40 8.10 6.63 -6.33
C VAL A 40 8.86 5.48 -5.67
N ASN A 41 10.10 5.75 -5.27
CA ASN A 41 10.86 4.86 -4.39
C ASN A 41 10.41 5.08 -2.93
N TYR A 42 9.37 4.36 -2.51
CA TYR A 42 8.82 4.47 -1.16
C TYR A 42 9.82 4.08 -0.06
N GLY A 43 10.74 3.17 -0.34
CA GLY A 43 11.80 2.80 0.60
C GLY A 43 12.71 3.99 0.90
N GLU A 44 13.17 4.68 -0.13
CA GLU A 44 14.01 5.87 0.03
C GLU A 44 13.25 7.04 0.65
N LEU A 45 12.00 7.26 0.24
CA LEU A 45 11.14 8.29 0.87
C LEU A 45 11.00 8.03 2.36
N THR A 46 10.72 6.79 2.78
CA THR A 46 10.61 6.43 4.20
C THR A 46 11.91 6.64 4.95
N ARG A 47 13.06 6.25 4.37
CA ARG A 47 14.38 6.47 4.98
C ARG A 47 14.66 7.97 5.20
N LYS A 48 14.37 8.81 4.21
CA LYS A 48 14.54 10.27 4.29
C LYS A 48 13.62 10.90 5.33
N MET A 49 12.35 10.48 5.38
CA MET A 49 11.40 10.94 6.40
C MET A 49 11.87 10.55 7.82
N ALA A 50 12.27 9.30 8.03
CA ALA A 50 12.78 8.83 9.32
C ALA A 50 14.06 9.57 9.73
N GLN A 51 14.97 9.84 8.79
CA GLN A 51 16.17 10.64 9.05
C GLN A 51 15.84 12.08 9.43
N ASN A 52 14.87 12.69 8.74
CA ASN A 52 14.41 14.05 9.07
C ASN A 52 13.79 14.09 10.48
N LEU A 53 12.95 13.11 10.82
CA LEU A 53 12.38 13.00 12.18
C LEU A 53 13.46 12.84 13.24
N LYS A 54 14.46 11.99 13.01
CA LYS A 54 15.59 11.80 13.93
C LYS A 54 16.36 13.10 14.20
N ASN A 55 16.41 14.00 13.23
CA ASN A 55 17.09 15.29 13.36
C ASN A 55 16.16 16.40 13.90
N SER A 56 14.88 16.10 14.12
CA SER A 56 13.91 17.08 14.61
C SER A 56 13.99 17.21 16.14
N PRO A 57 13.91 18.42 16.69
CA PRO A 57 13.84 18.60 18.13
C PRO A 57 12.57 17.95 18.70
N ASN A 58 12.65 17.44 19.90
CA ASN A 58 11.55 16.78 20.63
C ASN A 58 11.01 15.51 19.96
N VAL A 59 11.75 14.90 19.03
CA VAL A 59 11.42 13.62 18.41
C VAL A 59 12.53 12.63 18.68
N GLU A 60 12.17 11.47 19.21
CA GLU A 60 13.08 10.34 19.38
C GLU A 60 12.68 9.19 18.45
N VAL A 61 13.61 8.71 17.64
CA VAL A 61 13.41 7.58 16.73
C VAL A 61 14.28 6.42 17.18
N GLN A 62 13.66 5.37 17.68
CA GLN A 62 14.36 4.18 18.19
C GLN A 62 14.18 3.01 17.22
N TYR A 63 15.28 2.58 16.59
CA TYR A 63 15.31 1.37 15.75
C TYR A 63 15.61 0.15 16.61
N LYS A 64 15.25 -1.03 16.11
CA LYS A 64 15.44 -2.31 16.81
C LYS A 64 14.71 -2.36 18.16
N HIS A 65 13.59 -1.66 18.25
CA HIS A 65 12.70 -1.69 19.41
C HIS A 65 11.32 -2.18 18.97
N GLU A 66 10.80 -3.18 19.65
CA GLU A 66 9.50 -3.80 19.39
C GLU A 66 8.54 -3.50 20.54
N VAL A 67 7.39 -2.91 20.24
CA VAL A 67 6.30 -2.79 21.19
C VAL A 67 5.69 -4.17 21.39
N VAL A 68 5.75 -4.67 22.62
CA VAL A 68 5.31 -6.02 22.94
C VAL A 68 4.00 -6.07 23.70
N ASP A 69 3.63 -4.99 24.42
CA ASP A 69 2.39 -4.93 25.19
C ASP A 69 1.97 -3.50 25.52
N PHE A 70 0.72 -3.33 25.97
CA PHE A 70 0.15 -2.08 26.46
C PHE A 70 -0.64 -2.32 27.75
N GLU A 71 -0.60 -1.35 28.66
CA GLU A 71 -1.38 -1.35 29.89
C GLU A 71 -1.97 0.05 30.14
N ARG A 72 -3.28 0.12 30.39
CA ARG A 72 -3.93 1.38 30.78
C ARG A 72 -3.71 1.61 32.28
N LEU A 73 -3.06 2.69 32.62
CA LEU A 73 -2.76 3.05 34.00
C LEU A 73 -3.92 3.79 34.66
N SER A 74 -3.97 3.77 36.00
CA SER A 74 -4.99 4.48 36.80
C SER A 74 -4.97 5.98 36.64
N ASN A 75 -3.83 6.57 36.24
CA ASN A 75 -3.69 8.00 35.95
C ASN A 75 -4.15 8.40 34.56
N GLY A 76 -4.75 7.49 33.80
CA GLY A 76 -5.21 7.74 32.45
C GLY A 76 -4.16 7.65 31.35
N LYS A 77 -2.90 7.37 31.68
CA LYS A 77 -1.83 7.16 30.70
C LYS A 77 -1.75 5.72 30.24
N TRP A 78 -1.01 5.49 29.16
CA TRP A 78 -0.61 4.17 28.71
C TRP A 78 0.80 3.85 29.15
N SER A 79 1.03 2.66 29.71
CA SER A 79 2.35 2.04 29.80
C SER A 79 2.56 1.18 28.56
N VAL A 80 3.57 1.51 27.80
CA VAL A 80 3.97 0.80 26.58
C VAL A 80 5.20 -0.05 26.91
N LYS A 81 5.06 -1.38 26.82
CA LYS A 81 6.18 -2.31 27.01
C LYS A 81 6.97 -2.47 25.72
N ILE A 82 8.24 -2.15 25.78
CA ILE A 82 9.15 -2.10 24.65
C ILE A 82 10.31 -3.06 24.85
N LYS A 83 10.54 -3.93 23.86
CA LYS A 83 11.68 -4.86 23.83
C LYS A 83 12.78 -4.34 22.93
N ASN A 84 13.97 -4.19 23.45
CA ASN A 84 15.16 -3.93 22.66
C ASN A 84 15.62 -5.24 21.99
N LEU A 85 15.60 -5.27 20.66
CA LEU A 85 15.92 -6.47 19.88
C LEU A 85 17.42 -6.78 19.81
N ASN A 86 18.30 -5.84 20.23
CA ASN A 86 19.73 -6.08 20.25
C ASN A 86 20.17 -6.90 21.47
N ASN A 87 19.51 -6.71 22.62
CA ASN A 87 19.91 -7.34 23.88
C ASN A 87 18.76 -8.09 24.58
N GLY A 88 17.53 -8.02 24.04
CA GLY A 88 16.34 -8.69 24.60
C GLY A 88 15.75 -8.01 25.84
N GLN A 89 16.31 -6.91 26.31
CA GLN A 89 15.81 -6.19 27.49
C GLN A 89 14.44 -5.58 27.22
N VAL A 90 13.53 -5.69 28.18
CA VAL A 90 12.20 -5.08 28.14
C VAL A 90 12.16 -3.93 29.13
N PHE A 91 11.62 -2.79 28.72
CA PHE A 91 11.38 -1.61 29.54
C PHE A 91 10.01 -1.01 29.24
N GLU A 92 9.56 -0.11 30.09
CA GLU A 92 8.26 0.55 29.96
C GLU A 92 8.44 2.04 29.70
N HIS A 93 7.55 2.58 28.86
CA HIS A 93 7.44 4.01 28.60
C HIS A 93 6.00 4.46 28.81
N GLN A 94 5.79 5.56 29.55
CA GLN A 94 4.46 6.10 29.79
C GLN A 94 4.16 7.22 28.79
N THR A 95 2.95 7.21 28.24
CA THR A 95 2.48 8.21 27.26
C THR A 95 1.00 8.49 27.43
N ASP A 96 0.58 9.69 27.06
CA ASP A 96 -0.83 10.07 27.03
C ASP A 96 -1.55 9.57 25.77
N TYR A 97 -0.79 9.34 24.69
CA TYR A 97 -1.35 9.02 23.37
C TYR A 97 -0.52 7.95 22.65
N VAL A 98 -1.20 7.04 21.97
CA VAL A 98 -0.58 5.95 21.18
C VAL A 98 -1.12 5.98 19.75
N PHE A 99 -0.21 6.12 18.77
CA PHE A 99 -0.52 5.90 17.35
C PHE A 99 0.08 4.57 16.88
N ILE A 100 -0.76 3.63 16.45
CA ILE A 100 -0.34 2.33 15.94
C ILE A 100 -0.29 2.37 14.41
N GLY A 101 0.86 2.69 13.86
CA GLY A 101 1.15 2.68 12.42
C GLY A 101 2.03 1.49 12.00
N ALA A 102 1.71 0.28 12.50
CA ALA A 102 2.58 -0.89 12.41
C ALA A 102 2.31 -1.78 11.18
N GLY A 103 1.64 -1.26 10.15
CA GLY A 103 1.31 -2.02 8.97
C GLY A 103 0.52 -3.29 9.31
N GLY A 104 0.86 -4.45 8.72
CA GLY A 104 0.21 -5.71 9.04
C GLY A 104 0.26 -6.11 10.52
N GLY A 105 1.20 -5.55 11.29
CA GLY A 105 1.28 -5.72 12.73
C GLY A 105 0.29 -4.87 13.54
N ALA A 106 -0.46 -3.97 12.91
CA ALA A 106 -1.33 -3.05 13.63
C ALA A 106 -2.51 -3.75 14.32
N ILE A 107 -3.16 -4.72 13.68
CA ILE A 107 -4.27 -5.49 14.30
C ILE A 107 -3.83 -6.21 15.59
N PRO A 108 -2.75 -7.01 15.59
CA PRO A 108 -2.26 -7.64 16.83
C PRO A 108 -1.90 -6.65 17.93
N LEU A 109 -1.33 -5.50 17.60
CA LEU A 109 -1.01 -4.45 18.58
C LEU A 109 -2.27 -3.79 19.11
N LEU A 110 -3.22 -3.47 18.24
CA LEU A 110 -4.50 -2.90 18.65
C LEU A 110 -5.28 -3.86 19.59
N GLN A 111 -5.25 -5.17 19.31
CA GLN A 111 -5.85 -6.17 20.19
C GLN A 111 -5.22 -6.19 21.61
N LYS A 112 -3.93 -5.86 21.72
CA LYS A 112 -3.22 -5.79 23.03
C LYS A 112 -3.62 -4.59 23.86
N THR A 113 -4.13 -3.51 23.25
CA THR A 113 -4.63 -2.35 24.02
C THR A 113 -5.91 -2.68 24.81
N GLY A 114 -6.66 -3.71 24.39
CA GLY A 114 -7.90 -4.11 25.02
C GLY A 114 -9.07 -3.14 24.85
N ILE A 115 -8.94 -2.10 24.04
CA ILE A 115 -10.04 -1.14 23.80
C ILE A 115 -11.24 -1.85 23.15
N PRO A 116 -12.47 -1.40 23.45
CA PRO A 116 -13.69 -2.02 22.90
C PRO A 116 -13.71 -2.06 21.38
N GLU A 117 -13.20 -1.03 20.71
CA GLU A 117 -13.19 -0.87 19.27
C GLU A 117 -12.26 -1.88 18.56
N SER A 118 -11.36 -2.52 19.30
CA SER A 118 -10.53 -3.62 18.78
C SER A 118 -11.28 -4.95 18.62
N LYS A 119 -12.46 -5.07 19.26
CA LYS A 119 -13.26 -6.28 19.21
C LYS A 119 -13.92 -6.44 17.83
N HIS A 120 -14.17 -7.68 17.43
CA HIS A 120 -14.76 -8.01 16.13
C HIS A 120 -13.91 -7.60 14.91
N LEU A 121 -12.64 -7.23 15.12
CA LEU A 121 -11.69 -7.01 14.04
C LEU A 121 -10.86 -8.28 13.82
N GLY A 122 -10.66 -8.59 12.55
CA GLY A 122 -9.76 -9.65 12.10
C GLY A 122 -8.90 -9.21 10.93
N GLY A 123 -7.90 -9.99 10.60
CA GLY A 123 -6.99 -9.72 9.49
C GLY A 123 -7.07 -10.77 8.40
N PHE A 124 -7.14 -10.34 7.15
CA PHE A 124 -6.98 -11.17 5.97
C PHE A 124 -5.64 -10.84 5.30
N PRO A 125 -4.58 -11.63 5.56
CA PRO A 125 -3.24 -11.31 5.07
C PRO A 125 -3.08 -11.68 3.60
N ILE A 126 -2.77 -10.67 2.78
CA ILE A 126 -2.50 -10.79 1.36
C ILE A 126 -1.10 -10.28 1.09
N SER A 127 -0.35 -10.94 0.21
CA SER A 127 0.90 -10.45 -0.33
C SER A 127 0.84 -10.33 -1.84
N GLY A 128 1.64 -9.43 -2.39
CA GLY A 128 1.92 -9.39 -3.82
C GLY A 128 3.21 -10.14 -4.12
N GLN A 129 3.15 -11.03 -5.08
CA GLN A 129 4.32 -11.64 -5.70
C GLN A 129 4.51 -11.04 -7.08
N PHE A 130 5.75 -10.77 -7.44
CA PHE A 130 6.13 -10.30 -8.77
C PHE A 130 7.17 -11.24 -9.35
N ILE A 131 7.35 -11.16 -10.66
CA ILE A 131 8.59 -11.58 -11.29
C ILE A 131 9.35 -10.33 -11.74
N ALA A 132 10.65 -10.31 -11.47
CA ALA A 132 11.56 -9.22 -11.79
C ALA A 132 12.51 -9.64 -12.90
N CYS A 133 12.68 -8.78 -13.88
CA CYS A 133 13.66 -9.01 -14.93
C CYS A 133 15.08 -8.78 -14.41
N THR A 134 15.99 -9.66 -14.75
CA THR A 134 17.42 -9.58 -14.39
C THR A 134 18.32 -9.28 -15.59
N ASN A 135 17.75 -9.23 -16.80
CA ASN A 135 18.49 -8.98 -18.03
C ASN A 135 18.43 -7.47 -18.38
N PRO A 136 19.55 -6.73 -18.29
CA PRO A 136 19.58 -5.31 -18.59
C PRO A 136 19.11 -4.97 -20.01
N GLN A 137 19.44 -5.82 -21.00
CA GLN A 137 19.04 -5.60 -22.39
C GLN A 137 17.53 -5.65 -22.59
N VAL A 138 16.81 -6.43 -21.77
CA VAL A 138 15.35 -6.50 -21.76
C VAL A 138 14.78 -5.28 -21.03
N ILE A 139 15.35 -4.94 -19.87
CA ILE A 139 14.90 -3.81 -19.03
C ILE A 139 14.95 -2.48 -19.80
N GLU A 140 16.01 -2.27 -20.57
CA GLU A 140 16.19 -1.03 -21.35
C GLU A 140 15.14 -0.81 -22.45
N GLN A 141 14.47 -1.88 -22.89
CA GLN A 141 13.50 -1.80 -23.97
C GLN A 141 12.07 -1.45 -23.54
N HIS A 142 11.84 -1.26 -22.23
CA HIS A 142 10.52 -0.91 -21.71
C HIS A 142 10.61 0.29 -20.78
N ASP A 143 9.77 1.30 -21.00
CA ASP A 143 9.76 2.53 -20.20
C ASP A 143 8.32 3.00 -19.94
N ALA A 144 7.50 2.08 -19.46
CA ALA A 144 6.09 2.35 -19.19
C ALA A 144 5.59 1.52 -18.02
N LYS A 145 4.42 1.88 -17.51
CA LYS A 145 3.56 1.03 -16.69
C LYS A 145 2.35 0.64 -17.53
N VAL A 146 2.24 -0.65 -17.85
CA VAL A 146 1.21 -1.14 -18.77
C VAL A 146 0.27 -2.10 -18.05
N TYR A 147 -0.99 -1.76 -18.02
CA TYR A 147 -2.09 -2.62 -17.58
C TYR A 147 -2.71 -3.34 -18.77
N GLY A 148 -3.07 -4.61 -18.59
CA GLY A 148 -3.92 -5.33 -19.53
C GLY A 148 -5.41 -5.08 -19.25
N LYS A 149 -6.25 -5.50 -20.18
CA LYS A 149 -7.70 -5.52 -19.97
C LYS A 149 -8.06 -6.59 -18.94
N GLU A 150 -8.86 -6.23 -17.96
CA GLU A 150 -9.34 -7.16 -16.94
C GLU A 150 -10.30 -8.20 -17.54
N PRO A 151 -10.13 -9.49 -17.22
CA PRO A 151 -11.16 -10.47 -17.48
C PRO A 151 -12.44 -10.12 -16.72
N PRO A 152 -13.64 -10.35 -17.31
CA PRO A 152 -14.90 -10.12 -16.62
C PRO A 152 -14.96 -10.83 -15.26
N GLY A 153 -15.34 -10.11 -14.21
CA GLY A 153 -15.49 -10.66 -12.84
C GLY A 153 -14.19 -10.77 -12.02
N THR A 154 -13.06 -10.31 -12.55
CA THR A 154 -11.80 -10.26 -11.80
C THR A 154 -11.73 -8.99 -10.95
N PRO A 155 -11.36 -9.07 -9.65
CA PRO A 155 -11.16 -7.86 -8.86
C PRO A 155 -10.04 -6.98 -9.44
N PRO A 156 -10.25 -5.66 -9.61
CA PRO A 156 -9.27 -4.75 -10.25
C PRO A 156 -7.87 -4.79 -9.68
N MET A 157 -7.73 -5.14 -8.41
CA MET A 157 -6.46 -5.16 -7.67
C MET A 157 -5.56 -6.35 -8.01
N THR A 158 -6.05 -7.31 -8.78
CA THR A 158 -5.37 -8.59 -9.04
C THR A 158 -4.82 -8.70 -10.47
N VAL A 159 -5.04 -7.67 -11.30
CA VAL A 159 -4.57 -7.68 -12.69
C VAL A 159 -3.08 -7.39 -12.74
N PRO A 160 -2.27 -8.33 -13.23
CA PRO A 160 -0.85 -8.08 -13.42
C PRO A 160 -0.59 -6.94 -14.41
N HIS A 161 0.45 -6.19 -14.16
CA HIS A 161 0.93 -5.12 -15.02
C HIS A 161 2.45 -5.23 -15.23
N LEU A 162 2.92 -4.75 -16.36
CA LEU A 162 4.35 -4.70 -16.67
C LEU A 162 4.87 -3.29 -16.41
N ASP A 163 5.72 -3.15 -15.40
CA ASP A 163 6.15 -1.86 -14.87
C ASP A 163 7.64 -1.67 -14.96
N THR A 164 8.08 -0.57 -15.56
CA THR A 164 9.40 -0.01 -15.27
C THR A 164 9.36 0.71 -13.93
N ARG A 165 10.33 0.39 -13.07
CA ARG A 165 10.50 0.99 -11.74
C ARG A 165 11.95 1.42 -11.54
N TYR A 166 12.12 2.50 -10.80
CA TYR A 166 13.44 2.93 -10.33
C TYR A 166 13.54 2.68 -8.83
N ILE A 167 14.36 1.70 -8.45
CA ILE A 167 14.54 1.28 -7.05
C ILE A 167 15.99 1.51 -6.67
N ASP A 168 16.22 2.37 -5.67
CA ASP A 168 17.55 2.75 -5.17
C ASP A 168 18.52 3.21 -6.30
N GLY A 169 17.96 3.91 -7.31
CA GLY A 169 18.71 4.45 -8.46
C GLY A 169 18.86 3.49 -9.64
N GLU A 170 18.43 2.24 -9.50
CA GLU A 170 18.54 1.23 -10.56
C GLU A 170 17.20 1.02 -11.27
N ARG A 171 17.24 0.96 -12.59
CA ARG A 171 16.09 0.65 -13.43
C ARG A 171 15.78 -0.84 -13.34
N THR A 172 14.54 -1.15 -13.08
CA THR A 172 14.02 -2.50 -12.90
C THR A 172 12.73 -2.69 -13.69
N LEU A 173 12.50 -3.87 -14.22
CA LEU A 173 11.25 -4.24 -14.87
C LEU A 173 10.55 -5.33 -14.06
N LEU A 174 9.34 -5.03 -13.59
CA LEU A 174 8.53 -5.91 -12.76
C LEU A 174 7.25 -6.30 -13.49
N PHE A 175 6.84 -7.56 -13.33
CA PHE A 175 5.55 -8.03 -13.78
C PHE A 175 4.76 -8.66 -12.62
N GLY A 176 3.54 -8.22 -12.41
CA GLY A 176 2.62 -8.60 -11.32
C GLY A 176 1.71 -7.45 -10.93
N PRO A 177 1.10 -7.44 -9.74
CA PRO A 177 1.24 -8.46 -8.69
C PRO A 177 0.44 -9.73 -8.97
N PHE A 178 0.95 -10.84 -8.47
CA PHE A 178 0.18 -12.06 -8.28
C PHE A 178 -0.23 -12.13 -6.81
N ALA A 179 -1.51 -12.33 -6.55
CA ALA A 179 -1.99 -12.43 -5.19
C ALA A 179 -1.45 -13.69 -4.51
N ASN A 180 -0.93 -13.55 -3.32
CA ASN A 180 -0.49 -14.67 -2.50
C ASN A 180 -1.09 -14.47 -1.09
N VAL A 181 -1.80 -15.47 -0.61
CA VAL A 181 -2.37 -15.51 0.74
C VAL A 181 -1.48 -16.39 1.62
N GLY A 182 -1.28 -15.98 2.85
CA GLY A 182 -0.52 -16.78 3.78
C GLY A 182 -0.69 -16.26 5.21
N PRO A 183 -0.32 -17.06 6.22
CA PRO A 183 -0.62 -16.74 7.61
C PRO A 183 0.23 -15.61 8.23
N LYS A 184 1.27 -15.16 7.54
CA LYS A 184 2.13 -14.08 8.01
C LYS A 184 1.51 -12.72 7.77
N PHE A 185 1.52 -11.85 8.77
CA PHE A 185 1.05 -10.47 8.68
C PHE A 185 2.12 -9.51 8.16
N LEU A 186 3.38 -9.81 8.42
CA LEU A 186 4.54 -9.03 7.96
C LEU A 186 5.48 -9.89 7.11
N LYS A 187 6.29 -9.27 6.27
CA LYS A 187 7.28 -9.96 5.41
C LYS A 187 8.21 -10.86 6.23
N HIS A 188 8.63 -10.37 7.38
CA HIS A 188 9.48 -11.08 8.35
C HIS A 188 8.71 -11.57 9.58
N GLY A 189 7.37 -11.68 9.48
CA GLY A 189 6.49 -12.17 10.53
C GLY A 189 6.51 -13.70 10.68
N SER A 190 5.68 -14.17 11.60
CA SER A 190 5.53 -15.59 11.93
C SER A 190 4.40 -16.24 11.15
N ASN A 191 4.53 -17.52 10.80
CA ASN A 191 3.43 -18.33 10.27
C ASN A 191 2.28 -18.51 11.30
N LEU A 192 2.47 -18.07 12.53
CA LEU A 192 1.45 -18.08 13.58
C LEU A 192 0.69 -16.75 13.72
N ASP A 193 1.02 -15.71 12.95
CA ASP A 193 0.44 -14.37 13.13
C ASP A 193 -1.08 -14.39 12.99
N LEU A 194 -1.60 -14.99 11.92
CA LEU A 194 -3.04 -15.13 11.70
C LEU A 194 -3.71 -15.89 12.86
N PHE A 195 -3.14 -17.03 13.24
CA PHE A 195 -3.72 -17.88 14.30
C PHE A 195 -3.72 -17.18 15.66
N LYS A 196 -2.65 -16.45 15.99
CA LYS A 196 -2.55 -15.65 17.22
C LYS A 196 -3.52 -14.47 17.25
N SER A 197 -3.95 -13.97 16.10
CA SER A 197 -4.93 -12.89 15.98
C SER A 197 -6.38 -13.34 16.19
N ILE A 198 -6.65 -14.66 16.13
CA ILE A 198 -7.96 -15.23 16.39
C ILE A 198 -8.22 -15.21 17.90
N LYS A 199 -9.32 -14.58 18.30
CA LYS A 199 -9.73 -14.39 19.69
C LYS A 199 -11.20 -14.84 19.85
N PRO A 200 -11.64 -15.20 21.06
CA PRO A 200 -13.04 -15.58 21.30
C PRO A 200 -14.03 -14.52 20.82
N TYR A 201 -13.68 -13.25 20.87
CA TYR A 201 -14.56 -12.14 20.51
C TYR A 201 -14.59 -11.82 19.00
N ASN A 202 -13.66 -12.34 18.18
CA ASN A 202 -13.65 -12.12 16.74
C ASN A 202 -13.84 -13.39 15.89
N ILE A 203 -13.91 -14.56 16.51
CA ILE A 203 -13.99 -15.84 15.78
C ILE A 203 -15.26 -15.92 14.91
N THR A 204 -16.39 -15.41 15.40
CA THR A 204 -17.64 -15.40 14.64
C THR A 204 -17.59 -14.50 13.41
N THR A 205 -16.94 -13.35 13.53
CA THR A 205 -16.67 -12.42 12.43
C THR A 205 -15.78 -13.06 11.36
N LEU A 206 -14.71 -13.73 11.79
CA LEU A 206 -13.78 -14.44 10.89
C LEU A 206 -14.45 -15.62 10.17
N LEU A 207 -15.26 -16.42 10.87
CA LEU A 207 -16.00 -17.53 10.26
C LEU A 207 -17.05 -17.02 9.26
N ALA A 208 -17.78 -15.95 9.60
CA ALA A 208 -18.73 -15.32 8.68
C ALA A 208 -18.02 -14.82 7.42
N SER A 209 -16.85 -14.20 7.58
CA SER A 209 -16.03 -13.74 6.44
C SER A 209 -15.57 -14.92 5.58
N ALA A 210 -15.10 -16.00 6.18
CA ALA A 210 -14.66 -17.18 5.45
C ALA A 210 -15.77 -17.78 4.57
N VAL A 211 -16.99 -17.87 5.12
CA VAL A 211 -18.16 -18.39 4.37
C VAL A 211 -18.55 -17.44 3.24
N LYS A 212 -18.65 -16.13 3.50
CA LYS A 212 -19.07 -15.14 2.51
C LYS A 212 -18.08 -14.99 1.35
N ASN A 213 -16.79 -15.17 1.62
CA ASN A 213 -15.72 -14.91 0.66
C ASN A 213 -15.06 -16.20 0.14
N LEU A 214 -15.77 -17.34 0.19
CA LEU A 214 -15.26 -18.61 -0.34
C LEU A 214 -14.71 -18.51 -1.78
N PRO A 215 -15.35 -17.81 -2.73
CA PRO A 215 -14.80 -17.64 -4.08
C PRO A 215 -13.46 -16.87 -4.08
N LEU A 216 -13.36 -15.80 -3.29
CA LEU A 216 -12.13 -15.02 -3.14
C LEU A 216 -11.02 -15.84 -2.47
N ILE A 217 -11.36 -16.60 -1.45
CA ILE A 217 -10.43 -17.49 -0.76
C ILE A 217 -9.92 -18.55 -1.75
N LYS A 218 -10.82 -19.22 -2.49
CA LYS A 218 -10.44 -20.20 -3.50
C LYS A 218 -9.54 -19.59 -4.57
N TYR A 219 -9.94 -18.46 -5.15
CA TYR A 219 -9.10 -17.72 -6.10
C TYR A 219 -7.71 -17.41 -5.52
N SER A 220 -7.66 -16.95 -4.28
CA SER A 220 -6.40 -16.63 -3.61
C SER A 220 -5.54 -17.87 -3.38
N PHE A 221 -6.12 -19.02 -3.05
CA PHE A 221 -5.41 -20.30 -2.96
C PHE A 221 -4.89 -20.75 -4.33
N ASP A 222 -5.67 -20.62 -5.41
CA ASP A 222 -5.23 -20.94 -6.76
C ASP A 222 -4.03 -20.08 -7.17
N GLN A 223 -4.00 -18.81 -6.73
CA GLN A 223 -2.85 -17.91 -6.93
C GLN A 223 -1.62 -18.26 -6.08
N VAL A 224 -1.82 -18.76 -4.85
CA VAL A 224 -0.71 -19.22 -3.96
C VAL A 224 0.08 -20.39 -4.58
N ILE A 225 -0.62 -21.23 -5.33
CA ILE A 225 -0.04 -22.39 -6.02
C ILE A 225 0.64 -21.96 -7.35
N MET A 226 0.51 -20.69 -7.75
CA MET A 226 1.07 -20.22 -9.00
C MET A 226 2.60 -20.31 -8.96
N THR A 227 3.12 -21.23 -9.76
CA THR A 227 4.55 -21.44 -9.94
C THR A 227 5.19 -20.31 -10.73
N LYS A 228 6.52 -20.21 -10.73
CA LYS A 228 7.24 -19.30 -11.63
C LYS A 228 6.78 -19.48 -13.08
N GLU A 229 6.58 -20.72 -13.52
CA GLU A 229 6.08 -21.05 -14.85
C GLU A 229 4.69 -20.43 -15.12
N GLY A 230 3.76 -20.51 -14.16
CA GLY A 230 2.45 -19.86 -14.26
C GLY A 230 2.59 -18.35 -14.41
N CYS A 231 3.43 -17.70 -13.60
CA CYS A 231 3.72 -16.27 -13.73
C CYS A 231 4.32 -15.92 -15.10
N MET A 232 5.24 -16.75 -15.62
CA MET A 232 5.85 -16.57 -16.93
C MET A 232 4.84 -16.73 -18.06
N ASN A 233 3.90 -17.68 -17.95
CA ASN A 233 2.84 -17.84 -18.93
C ASN A 233 1.92 -16.61 -18.98
N HIS A 234 1.60 -16.00 -17.84
CA HIS A 234 0.91 -14.70 -17.80
C HIS A 234 1.75 -13.58 -18.41
N LEU A 235 3.05 -13.49 -18.08
CA LEU A 235 3.94 -12.51 -18.69
C LEU A 235 3.97 -12.62 -20.23
N ARG A 236 3.98 -13.82 -20.79
CA ARG A 236 3.95 -14.04 -22.24
C ARG A 236 2.69 -13.54 -22.93
N THR A 237 1.61 -13.28 -22.18
CA THR A 237 0.46 -12.55 -22.73
C THR A 237 0.75 -11.06 -22.93
N PHE A 238 1.70 -10.49 -22.20
CA PHE A 238 2.20 -9.12 -22.31
C PHE A 238 3.44 -9.02 -23.20
N TYR A 239 4.39 -9.91 -22.99
CA TYR A 239 5.66 -9.99 -23.72
C TYR A 239 5.85 -11.42 -24.23
N PRO A 240 5.44 -11.74 -25.48
CA PRO A 240 5.45 -13.10 -26.01
C PRO A 240 6.81 -13.80 -26.02
N GLU A 241 7.88 -13.03 -26.23
CA GLU A 241 9.26 -13.53 -26.30
C GLU A 241 9.97 -13.63 -24.95
N ALA A 242 9.23 -13.50 -23.82
CA ALA A 242 9.81 -13.58 -22.50
C ALA A 242 10.45 -14.97 -22.24
N ARG A 243 11.74 -14.98 -21.84
CA ARG A 243 12.51 -16.18 -21.53
C ARG A 243 12.60 -16.38 -20.02
N ASP A 244 12.47 -17.62 -19.56
CA ASP A 244 12.46 -17.95 -18.13
C ASP A 244 13.75 -17.58 -17.39
N GLU A 245 14.88 -17.65 -18.07
CA GLU A 245 16.19 -17.30 -17.49
C GLU A 245 16.36 -15.83 -17.17
N ASP A 246 15.62 -14.94 -17.84
CA ASP A 246 15.70 -13.49 -17.64
C ASP A 246 14.88 -13.00 -16.44
N TRP A 247 14.10 -13.87 -15.79
CA TRP A 247 13.15 -13.47 -14.75
C TRP A 247 13.31 -14.28 -13.47
N GLN A 248 13.15 -13.63 -12.35
CA GLN A 248 13.17 -14.27 -11.02
C GLN A 248 11.99 -13.83 -10.18
N VAL A 249 11.57 -14.70 -9.25
CA VAL A 249 10.47 -14.40 -8.32
C VAL A 249 10.92 -13.35 -7.31
N TYR A 250 10.10 -12.32 -7.15
CA TYR A 250 10.28 -11.25 -6.18
C TYR A 250 9.05 -11.13 -5.28
N THR A 251 9.24 -11.31 -3.98
CA THR A 251 8.15 -11.15 -3.00
C THR A 251 8.13 -9.70 -2.52
N ALA A 252 7.04 -9.01 -2.81
CA ALA A 252 6.75 -7.68 -2.29
C ALA A 252 6.38 -7.72 -0.79
N GLY A 253 5.93 -6.60 -0.27
CA GLY A 253 5.40 -6.52 1.08
C GLY A 253 4.12 -7.34 1.29
N LYS A 254 3.71 -7.44 2.54
CA LYS A 254 2.43 -8.01 2.94
C LYS A 254 1.48 -6.90 3.38
N ARG A 255 0.21 -7.09 3.07
CA ARG A 255 -0.87 -6.24 3.58
C ARG A 255 -1.89 -7.12 4.31
N VAL A 256 -2.54 -6.56 5.31
CA VAL A 256 -3.58 -7.24 6.06
C VAL A 256 -4.86 -6.44 5.89
N GLN A 257 -5.79 -6.97 5.09
CA GLN A 257 -7.12 -6.36 4.95
C GLN A 257 -7.92 -6.56 6.22
N VAL A 258 -8.69 -5.57 6.59
CA VAL A 258 -9.51 -5.61 7.80
C VAL A 258 -10.76 -6.43 7.53
N ILE A 259 -11.04 -7.36 8.42
CA ILE A 259 -12.33 -8.04 8.51
C ILE A 259 -13.07 -7.45 9.71
N LYS A 260 -14.30 -6.98 9.49
CA LYS A 260 -15.12 -6.38 10.53
C LYS A 260 -16.60 -6.67 10.35
N ASP A 261 -17.37 -6.44 11.41
CA ASP A 261 -18.83 -6.44 11.34
C ASP A 261 -19.28 -5.01 11.04
N THR A 262 -20.25 -4.84 10.14
CA THR A 262 -20.85 -3.55 9.79
C THR A 262 -22.36 -3.66 9.77
N GLU A 263 -23.08 -2.56 10.05
CA GLU A 263 -24.54 -2.52 9.97
C GLU A 263 -25.02 -2.77 8.54
N GLU A 264 -24.36 -2.18 7.55
CA GLU A 264 -24.73 -2.25 6.15
C GLU A 264 -24.45 -3.64 5.54
N ASN A 265 -23.25 -4.20 5.79
CA ASN A 265 -22.78 -5.44 5.14
C ASN A 265 -22.87 -6.66 6.06
N GLY A 266 -23.29 -6.48 7.32
CA GLY A 266 -23.39 -7.52 8.33
C GLY A 266 -22.04 -8.06 8.79
N LYS A 267 -22.05 -9.27 9.36
CA LYS A 267 -20.85 -9.90 9.93
C LYS A 267 -19.84 -10.32 8.86
N GLY A 268 -18.55 -10.13 9.16
CA GLY A 268 -17.45 -10.68 8.38
C GLY A 268 -17.20 -9.96 7.05
N PHE A 269 -17.48 -8.67 6.96
CA PHE A 269 -17.17 -7.86 5.79
C PHE A 269 -15.66 -7.62 5.67
N ILE A 270 -15.09 -7.85 4.47
CA ILE A 270 -13.70 -7.49 4.17
C ILE A 270 -13.66 -6.04 3.71
N GLN A 271 -13.06 -5.18 4.53
CA GLN A 271 -12.86 -3.77 4.21
C GLN A 271 -11.64 -3.63 3.29
N PHE A 272 -11.86 -3.17 2.07
CA PHE A 272 -10.77 -2.76 1.19
C PHE A 272 -10.42 -1.29 1.44
N GLY A 273 -9.13 -0.97 1.41
CA GLY A 273 -8.63 0.37 1.70
C GLY A 273 -8.06 0.51 3.10
N THR A 274 -7.83 1.76 3.51
CA THR A 274 -7.37 2.11 4.84
C THR A 274 -8.54 2.26 5.81
N GLU A 275 -8.33 1.86 7.04
CA GLU A 275 -9.27 2.01 8.16
C GLU A 275 -8.56 2.68 9.32
N VAL A 276 -9.16 3.71 9.88
CA VAL A 276 -8.66 4.38 11.08
C VAL A 276 -9.58 4.02 12.25
N VAL A 277 -9.03 3.37 13.25
CA VAL A 277 -9.74 2.97 14.47
C VAL A 277 -9.28 3.84 15.62
N ASN A 278 -10.19 4.57 16.23
CA ASN A 278 -9.95 5.41 17.42
C ASN A 278 -10.57 4.78 18.65
N SER A 279 -9.91 4.89 19.81
CA SER A 279 -10.58 4.67 21.10
C SER A 279 -11.58 5.80 21.39
N GLU A 280 -12.63 5.50 22.13
CA GLU A 280 -13.64 6.49 22.54
C GLU A 280 -13.03 7.70 23.27
N ASP A 281 -11.99 7.47 24.06
CA ASP A 281 -11.27 8.51 24.80
C ASP A 281 -10.17 9.22 23.98
N HIS A 282 -10.06 8.93 22.68
CA HIS A 282 -9.06 9.48 21.76
C HIS A 282 -7.59 9.28 22.18
N SER A 283 -7.31 8.36 23.08
CA SER A 283 -5.93 8.10 23.56
C SER A 283 -5.18 7.05 22.73
N VAL A 284 -5.87 6.24 21.94
CA VAL A 284 -5.29 5.27 21.01
C VAL A 284 -5.90 5.43 19.62
N ILE A 285 -5.04 5.44 18.63
CA ILE A 285 -5.46 5.36 17.23
C ILE A 285 -4.65 4.31 16.50
N ALA A 286 -5.27 3.54 15.64
CA ALA A 286 -4.62 2.56 14.80
C ALA A 286 -4.98 2.76 13.34
N LEU A 287 -3.96 2.72 12.47
CA LEU A 287 -4.13 2.67 11.03
C LEU A 287 -4.07 1.21 10.58
N LEU A 288 -5.15 0.74 9.98
CA LEU A 288 -5.33 -0.63 9.51
C LEU A 288 -5.53 -0.65 7.99
N GLY A 289 -5.39 -1.80 7.36
CA GLY A 289 -5.81 -2.06 5.97
C GLY A 289 -4.97 -1.46 4.85
N GLU A 290 -3.86 -0.96 5.04
CA GLU A 290 -2.67 -0.50 4.28
C GLU A 290 -2.72 -0.19 2.77
N SER A 291 -3.81 -0.33 2.04
CA SER A 291 -3.84 -0.07 0.60
C SER A 291 -5.15 0.62 0.18
N PRO A 292 -5.04 1.80 -0.44
CA PRO A 292 -3.87 2.56 -0.90
C PRO A 292 -3.23 3.46 0.18
N GLY A 293 -2.29 2.93 0.97
CA GLY A 293 -1.73 3.65 2.13
C GLY A 293 -0.81 4.83 1.78
N ALA A 294 0.08 4.66 0.81
CA ALA A 294 1.07 5.68 0.48
C ALA A 294 0.47 6.94 -0.16
N SER A 295 -0.47 6.78 -1.09
CA SER A 295 -1.15 7.90 -1.76
C SER A 295 -2.12 8.65 -0.84
N THR A 296 -2.67 7.99 0.18
CA THR A 296 -3.63 8.56 1.14
C THR A 296 -2.97 8.98 2.45
N SER A 297 -1.66 8.77 2.62
CA SER A 297 -0.96 8.99 3.89
C SER A 297 -1.11 10.42 4.43
N VAL A 298 -1.09 11.42 3.55
CA VAL A 298 -1.23 12.83 3.96
C VAL A 298 -2.65 13.11 4.46
N SER A 299 -3.68 12.66 3.73
CA SER A 299 -5.08 12.84 4.15
C SER A 299 -5.39 12.09 5.45
N VAL A 300 -4.87 10.88 5.60
CA VAL A 300 -4.99 10.12 6.86
C VAL A 300 -4.30 10.84 8.02
N ALA A 301 -3.09 11.39 7.81
CA ALA A 301 -2.40 12.15 8.84
C ALA A 301 -3.19 13.40 9.27
N LEU A 302 -3.79 14.12 8.32
CA LEU A 302 -4.65 15.26 8.62
C LEU A 302 -5.90 14.83 9.41
N GLU A 303 -6.57 13.77 8.97
CA GLU A 303 -7.75 13.21 9.68
C GLU A 303 -7.40 12.83 11.13
N VAL A 304 -6.24 12.20 11.35
CA VAL A 304 -5.75 11.86 12.69
C VAL A 304 -5.55 13.11 13.55
N LEU A 305 -4.93 14.15 13.01
CA LEU A 305 -4.70 15.39 13.73
C LEU A 305 -6.03 16.11 14.07
N GLU A 306 -6.93 16.24 13.11
CA GLU A 306 -8.20 16.94 13.28
C GLU A 306 -9.13 16.25 14.26
N LYS A 307 -9.22 14.91 14.20
CA LYS A 307 -10.12 14.13 15.06
C LYS A 307 -9.61 13.98 16.50
N ASN A 308 -8.31 13.86 16.68
CA ASN A 308 -7.75 13.54 18.00
C ASN A 308 -7.16 14.73 18.73
N PHE A 309 -6.95 15.85 18.04
CA PHE A 309 -6.38 17.06 18.61
C PHE A 309 -7.16 18.32 18.16
N PRO A 310 -8.50 18.34 18.27
CA PRO A 310 -9.31 19.44 17.75
C PRO A 310 -8.99 20.79 18.42
N GLU A 311 -8.51 20.76 19.65
CA GLU A 311 -8.09 21.96 20.40
C GLU A 311 -6.89 22.67 19.78
N TYR A 312 -6.01 21.92 19.08
CA TYR A 312 -4.83 22.49 18.41
C TYR A 312 -5.04 22.77 16.92
N ALA A 313 -6.15 22.33 16.34
CA ALA A 313 -6.38 22.39 14.89
C ALA A 313 -6.26 23.82 14.34
N LYS A 314 -6.81 24.83 15.06
CA LYS A 314 -6.73 26.24 14.67
C LYS A 314 -5.31 26.78 14.70
N ASP A 315 -4.51 26.36 15.67
CA ASP A 315 -3.12 26.82 15.82
C ASP A 315 -2.21 26.19 14.74
N TRP A 316 -2.56 25.00 14.29
CA TRP A 316 -1.79 24.28 13.26
C TRP A 316 -2.19 24.67 11.83
N GLU A 317 -3.40 25.17 11.62
CA GLU A 317 -3.93 25.48 10.28
C GLU A 317 -3.00 26.37 9.43
N PRO A 318 -2.40 27.47 9.94
CA PRO A 318 -1.49 28.29 9.14
C PRO A 318 -0.26 27.49 8.65
N LYS A 319 0.27 26.60 9.48
CA LYS A 319 1.40 25.74 9.13
C LYS A 319 0.98 24.67 8.10
N ILE A 320 -0.18 24.07 8.27
CA ILE A 320 -0.75 23.08 7.35
C ILE A 320 -0.97 23.74 5.96
N LYS A 321 -1.59 24.90 5.90
CA LYS A 321 -1.79 25.66 4.64
C LYS A 321 -0.47 26.05 3.96
N LYS A 322 0.59 26.32 4.72
CA LYS A 322 1.90 26.56 4.16
C LYS A 322 2.51 25.31 3.53
N MET A 323 2.30 24.12 4.13
CA MET A 323 2.79 22.85 3.59
C MET A 323 1.90 22.32 2.46
N ILE A 324 0.59 22.54 2.57
CA ILE A 324 -0.42 22.06 1.63
C ILE A 324 -1.29 23.26 1.20
N PRO A 325 -0.87 24.01 0.17
CA PRO A 325 -1.58 25.26 -0.22
C PRO A 325 -3.03 25.07 -0.64
N SER A 326 -3.44 23.85 -0.95
CA SER A 326 -4.83 23.47 -1.27
C SER A 326 -5.63 22.96 -0.05
N TYR A 327 -5.08 23.01 1.15
CA TYR A 327 -5.79 22.56 2.34
C TYR A 327 -7.08 23.34 2.57
N GLY A 328 -8.20 22.63 2.68
CA GLY A 328 -9.53 23.21 2.81
C GLY A 328 -10.21 23.66 1.50
N GLU A 329 -9.52 23.49 0.35
CA GLU A 329 -10.02 23.89 -0.97
C GLU A 329 -10.29 22.65 -1.84
N SER A 330 -11.34 22.71 -2.66
CA SER A 330 -11.66 21.65 -3.62
C SER A 330 -10.91 21.87 -4.93
N LEU A 331 -9.97 20.98 -5.24
CA LEU A 331 -9.27 20.99 -6.54
C LEU A 331 -10.14 20.48 -7.70
N ILE A 332 -11.28 19.86 -7.39
CA ILE A 332 -12.26 19.42 -8.40
C ILE A 332 -13.08 20.61 -8.87
N ASP A 333 -13.49 21.47 -7.95
CA ASP A 333 -14.36 22.62 -8.22
C ASP A 333 -13.55 23.83 -8.71
N ASP A 334 -12.30 23.99 -8.28
CA ASP A 334 -11.40 25.06 -8.72
C ASP A 334 -10.29 24.52 -9.65
N VAL A 335 -10.60 24.47 -10.93
CA VAL A 335 -9.66 24.04 -11.99
C VAL A 335 -8.42 24.96 -12.10
N GLN A 336 -8.56 26.25 -11.77
CA GLN A 336 -7.41 27.18 -11.85
C GLN A 336 -6.45 26.92 -10.69
N LEU A 337 -6.97 26.74 -9.49
CA LEU A 337 -6.17 26.34 -8.34
C LEU A 337 -5.50 24.98 -8.59
N MET A 338 -6.22 24.00 -9.10
CA MET A 338 -5.69 22.69 -9.45
C MET A 338 -4.50 22.81 -10.42
N ARG A 339 -4.64 23.57 -11.50
CA ARG A 339 -3.56 23.78 -12.48
C ARG A 339 -2.35 24.49 -11.85
N LYS A 340 -2.59 25.48 -11.00
CA LYS A 340 -1.52 26.19 -10.27
C LYS A 340 -0.74 25.26 -9.37
N ILE A 341 -1.45 24.47 -8.53
CA ILE A 341 -0.83 23.53 -7.60
C ILE A 341 -0.05 22.46 -8.38
N ARG A 342 -0.66 21.86 -9.40
CA ARG A 342 -0.01 20.86 -10.24
C ARG A 342 1.26 21.37 -10.91
N LYS A 343 1.22 22.59 -11.44
CA LYS A 343 2.40 23.25 -12.02
C LYS A 343 3.51 23.42 -10.98
N GLN A 344 3.17 23.86 -9.78
CA GLN A 344 4.14 24.06 -8.71
C GLN A 344 4.76 22.72 -8.24
N THR A 345 3.92 21.74 -7.94
CA THR A 345 4.40 20.42 -7.47
C THR A 345 5.23 19.69 -8.53
N SER A 346 4.85 19.79 -9.80
CA SER A 346 5.64 19.20 -10.91
C SER A 346 7.01 19.86 -11.05
N LYS A 347 7.08 21.17 -10.81
CA LYS A 347 8.35 21.90 -10.80
C LYS A 347 9.22 21.49 -9.60
N ASP A 348 8.63 21.45 -8.42
CA ASP A 348 9.35 21.13 -7.18
C ASP A 348 9.87 19.69 -7.17
N LEU A 349 9.16 18.79 -7.83
CA LEU A 349 9.53 17.38 -7.99
C LEU A 349 10.36 17.10 -9.26
N GLU A 350 10.69 18.13 -10.04
CA GLU A 350 11.46 18.03 -11.29
C GLU A 350 10.88 17.04 -12.31
N LEU A 351 9.54 16.95 -12.38
CA LEU A 351 8.85 16.02 -13.27
C LEU A 351 8.93 16.53 -14.73
N GLY A 352 9.35 15.65 -15.64
CA GLY A 352 9.67 16.00 -17.03
C GLY A 352 8.49 16.58 -17.84
N PHE A 353 7.26 16.24 -17.50
CA PHE A 353 6.07 16.78 -18.18
C PHE A 353 5.77 18.25 -17.84
N TYR A 354 6.37 18.81 -16.79
CA TYR A 354 6.25 20.23 -16.48
C TYR A 354 6.73 21.11 -17.65
N ASN A 355 7.78 20.68 -18.36
CA ASN A 355 8.36 21.40 -19.49
C ASN A 355 7.56 21.25 -20.79
N LYS A 356 6.62 20.32 -20.88
CA LYS A 356 5.78 20.09 -22.07
C LYS A 356 4.48 20.91 -22.05
N ALA A 357 4.11 21.49 -20.90
CA ALA A 357 2.92 22.32 -20.76
C ALA A 357 3.26 23.79 -21.12
N LYS A 358 3.56 24.03 -22.42
CA LYS A 358 3.60 25.37 -23.01
C LYS A 358 2.38 25.61 -23.89
#